data_cc0953870cf3b1ed7b7d02d52aecf960
#
_entry.id   cc0953870cf3b1ed7b7d02d52aecf960
#
_cell.length_a   1.000
_cell.length_b   1.000
_cell.length_c   1.000
_cell.angle_alpha   90.00
_cell.angle_beta   90.00
_cell.angle_gamma   90.00
#
_symmetry.space_group_name_H-M   'P 1'
#
loop_
_entity.id
_entity.type
_entity.pdbx_description
1 polymer ?
#
loop_
_entity_poly.entity_id
_entity_poly.type
_entity_poly.pdbx_seq_one_letter_code
_entity_poly.pdbx_strand_id
1 'polypeptide(L)'
;MQGMKVITDRGLEVGRVEDLLIEETSGKILSVCVRPVSGDLFKNLPKDKGQLLIPYSAVLAVREFMIVSERVLTIMEMKAQTPTTTAAGSP
;
A
#
# COMPACT_ATOMS: atom_id res chain seq x y z
N MET A 1 0.88 -16.13 1.81
CA MET A 1 0.85 -14.83 1.12
C MET A 1 2.22 -14.20 0.97
N GLN A 2 3.12 -14.52 1.86
CA GLN A 2 4.48 -13.99 1.79
C GLN A 2 5.14 -14.39 0.46
N GLY A 3 5.79 -13.42 -0.18
CA GLY A 3 6.42 -13.63 -1.48
C GLY A 3 5.49 -13.48 -2.66
N MET A 4 4.19 -13.30 -2.40
CA MET A 4 3.22 -13.14 -3.49
C MET A 4 3.46 -11.81 -4.22
N LYS A 5 3.39 -11.87 -5.54
CA LYS A 5 3.55 -10.66 -6.36
C LYS A 5 2.35 -9.73 -6.18
N VAL A 6 2.61 -8.45 -6.11
CA VAL A 6 1.57 -7.42 -5.99
C VAL A 6 1.57 -6.60 -7.27
N ILE A 7 0.42 -6.53 -7.93
CA ILE A 7 0.25 -5.73 -9.15
C ILE A 7 -0.98 -4.85 -8.98
N THR A 8 -1.01 -3.75 -9.71
CA THR A 8 -2.21 -2.91 -9.71
C THR A 8 -3.23 -3.46 -10.70
N ASP A 9 -4.46 -2.96 -10.59
CA ASP A 9 -5.52 -3.32 -11.54
C ASP A 9 -5.24 -2.79 -12.94
N ARG A 10 -4.19 -1.98 -13.10
CA ARG A 10 -3.74 -1.51 -14.41
C ARG A 10 -2.50 -2.24 -14.90
N GLY A 11 -2.06 -3.26 -14.15
CA GLY A 11 -0.95 -4.10 -14.57
C GLY A 11 0.43 -3.62 -14.16
N LEU A 12 0.51 -2.59 -13.31
CA LEU A 12 1.79 -2.11 -12.83
C LEU A 12 2.29 -3.01 -11.70
N GLU A 13 3.49 -3.51 -11.82
CA GLU A 13 4.06 -4.36 -10.77
C GLU A 13 4.54 -3.48 -9.61
N VAL A 14 3.98 -3.71 -8.43
CA VAL A 14 4.33 -2.94 -7.23
C VAL A 14 5.50 -3.58 -6.49
N GLY A 15 5.43 -4.87 -6.28
CA GLY A 15 6.46 -5.58 -5.54
C GLY A 15 5.98 -6.94 -5.08
N ARG A 16 6.47 -7.36 -3.91
CA ARG A 16 6.11 -8.65 -3.33
C ARG A 16 5.72 -8.48 -1.88
N VAL A 17 4.74 -9.24 -1.45
CA VAL A 17 4.30 -9.23 -0.06
C VAL A 17 5.40 -9.81 0.82
N GLU A 18 5.76 -9.08 1.88
CA GLU A 18 6.72 -9.57 2.86
C GLU A 18 6.06 -9.87 4.19
N ASP A 19 5.01 -9.13 4.53
CA ASP A 19 4.37 -9.32 5.82
C ASP A 19 2.98 -8.72 5.78
N LEU A 20 2.22 -8.98 6.84
CA LEU A 20 0.89 -8.42 7.03
C LEU A 20 0.83 -7.79 8.41
N LEU A 21 0.17 -6.64 8.51
CA LEU A 21 -0.17 -6.06 9.80
C LEU A 21 -1.58 -6.51 10.17
N ILE A 22 -1.70 -7.15 11.30
CA ILE A 22 -2.95 -7.75 11.74
C ILE A 22 -3.33 -7.17 13.09
N GLU A 23 -4.60 -6.86 13.25
CA GLU A 23 -5.10 -6.42 14.55
C GLU A 23 -5.23 -7.65 15.46
N GLU A 24 -4.62 -7.58 16.64
CA GLU A 24 -4.51 -8.75 17.49
C GLU A 24 -5.87 -9.25 18.03
N THR A 25 -6.75 -8.32 18.33
CA THR A 25 -8.01 -8.71 18.97
C THR A 25 -8.99 -9.34 18.00
N SER A 26 -9.04 -8.85 16.76
CA SER A 26 -10.04 -9.32 15.79
C SER A 26 -9.45 -10.23 14.71
N GLY A 27 -8.13 -10.25 14.57
CA GLY A 27 -7.48 -10.99 13.50
C GLY A 27 -7.62 -10.34 12.14
N LYS A 28 -8.13 -9.11 12.09
CA LYS A 28 -8.29 -8.39 10.83
C LYS A 28 -6.96 -7.95 10.24
N ILE A 29 -6.83 -8.11 8.92
CA ILE A 29 -5.68 -7.60 8.21
C ILE A 29 -5.86 -6.08 8.05
N LEU A 30 -4.91 -5.32 8.57
CA LEU A 30 -4.94 -3.87 8.48
C LEU A 30 -4.19 -3.36 7.27
N SER A 31 -3.01 -3.90 7.02
CA SER A 31 -2.16 -3.46 5.94
C SER A 31 -1.32 -4.61 5.42
N VAL A 32 -0.87 -4.46 4.19
CA VAL A 32 0.05 -5.40 3.56
C VAL A 32 1.40 -4.71 3.46
N CYS A 33 2.44 -5.36 3.93
CA CYS A 33 3.80 -4.85 3.85
C CYS A 33 4.43 -5.38 2.58
N VAL A 34 4.77 -4.49 1.66
CA VAL A 34 5.23 -4.86 0.33
C VAL A 34 6.63 -4.33 0.10
N ARG A 35 7.53 -5.21 -0.34
CA ARG A 35 8.85 -4.78 -0.80
C ARG A 35 8.71 -4.30 -2.24
N PRO A 36 8.94 -2.99 -2.50
CA PRO A 36 8.71 -2.45 -3.84
C PRO A 36 9.79 -2.95 -4.82
N VAL A 37 9.40 -3.08 -6.09
CA VAL A 37 10.36 -3.47 -7.13
C VAL A 37 11.32 -2.34 -7.44
N SER A 38 10.94 -1.10 -7.13
CA SER A 38 11.76 0.08 -7.39
C SER A 38 11.60 1.05 -6.25
N GLY A 39 12.70 1.68 -5.84
CA GLY A 39 12.66 2.68 -4.77
C GLY A 39 11.89 3.92 -5.12
N ASP A 40 11.67 4.19 -6.41
CA ASP A 40 10.94 5.36 -6.86
C ASP A 40 9.43 5.14 -6.93
N LEU A 41 9.01 3.88 -6.91
CA LEU A 41 7.60 3.54 -7.08
C LEU A 41 6.85 3.90 -5.81
N PHE A 42 5.82 4.74 -5.95
CA PHE A 42 4.98 5.18 -4.83
C PHE A 42 5.82 5.65 -3.64
N LYS A 43 6.86 6.42 -3.94
CA LYS A 43 7.83 6.81 -2.92
C LYS A 43 7.24 7.66 -1.80
N ASN A 44 6.07 8.26 -2.03
CA ASN A 44 5.40 9.08 -1.02
C ASN A 44 4.39 8.32 -0.18
N LEU A 45 4.21 7.02 -0.45
CA LEU A 45 3.36 6.20 0.41
C LEU A 45 4.09 5.91 1.72
N PRO A 46 3.34 5.65 2.80
CA PRO A 46 3.95 5.28 4.07
C PRO A 46 4.86 4.07 3.90
N LYS A 47 6.00 4.13 4.53
CA LYS A 47 6.97 3.03 4.50
C LYS A 47 7.43 2.71 5.91
N ASP A 48 7.76 1.46 6.11
CA ASP A 48 8.37 1.00 7.34
C ASP A 48 9.50 0.07 6.96
N LYS A 49 10.73 0.46 7.31
CA LYS A 49 11.93 -0.33 7.04
C LYS A 49 12.07 -0.68 5.55
N GLY A 50 11.73 0.29 4.69
CA GLY A 50 11.85 0.12 3.25
C GLY A 50 10.69 -0.62 2.61
N GLN A 51 9.68 -1.00 3.38
CA GLN A 51 8.49 -1.67 2.86
C GLN A 51 7.35 -0.67 2.73
N LEU A 52 6.60 -0.79 1.64
CA LEU A 52 5.38 -0.01 1.47
C LEU A 52 4.28 -0.58 2.36
N LEU A 53 3.55 0.29 3.03
CA LEU A 53 2.39 -0.12 3.83
C LEU A 53 1.14 0.17 3.02
N ILE A 54 0.53 -0.86 2.48
CA ILE A 54 -0.68 -0.72 1.66
C ILE A 54 -1.87 -1.16 2.49
N PRO A 55 -2.85 -0.26 2.70
CA PRO A 55 -4.01 -0.63 3.50
C PRO A 55 -4.78 -1.75 2.81
N TYR A 56 -5.30 -2.68 3.60
CA TYR A 56 -5.99 -3.82 3.04
C TYR A 56 -7.24 -3.39 2.25
N SER A 57 -7.78 -2.21 2.57
CA SER A 57 -8.92 -1.66 1.83
C SER A 57 -8.60 -1.38 0.36
N ALA A 58 -7.31 -1.27 0.02
CA ALA A 58 -6.89 -1.06 -1.37
C ALA A 58 -6.76 -2.38 -2.13
N VAL A 59 -6.85 -3.51 -1.44
CA VAL A 59 -6.71 -4.83 -2.08
C VAL A 59 -8.03 -5.19 -2.75
N LEU A 60 -8.00 -5.42 -4.04
CA LEU A 60 -9.20 -5.75 -4.83
C LEU A 60 -9.41 -7.25 -4.93
N ALA A 61 -8.35 -8.01 -5.04
CA ALA A 61 -8.45 -9.46 -5.19
C ALA A 61 -7.13 -10.11 -4.80
N VAL A 62 -7.22 -11.34 -4.33
CA VAL A 62 -6.04 -12.16 -4.03
C VAL A 62 -6.25 -13.50 -4.71
N ARG A 63 -5.36 -13.82 -5.62
CA ARG A 63 -5.36 -15.09 -6.34
C ARG A 63 -3.94 -15.62 -6.35
N GLU A 64 -3.40 -15.86 -7.53
CA GLU A 64 -1.98 -16.20 -7.68
C GLU A 64 -1.10 -15.00 -7.40
N PHE A 65 -1.67 -13.80 -7.55
CA PHE A 65 -1.02 -12.57 -7.12
C PHE A 65 -2.08 -11.69 -6.46
N MET A 66 -1.59 -10.68 -5.75
CA MET A 66 -2.46 -9.71 -5.11
C MET A 66 -2.68 -8.55 -6.06
N ILE A 67 -3.94 -8.18 -6.27
CA ILE A 67 -4.30 -7.05 -7.13
C ILE A 67 -4.76 -5.91 -6.23
N VAL A 68 -4.13 -4.75 -6.39
CA VAL A 68 -4.44 -3.58 -5.60
C VAL A 68 -4.94 -2.46 -6.51
N SER A 69 -5.70 -1.55 -5.94
CA SER A 69 -6.26 -0.43 -6.69
C SER A 69 -5.21 0.63 -6.90
N GLU A 70 -4.80 0.83 -8.15
CA GLU A 70 -3.83 1.88 -8.48
C GLU A 70 -4.39 3.26 -8.15
N ARG A 71 -5.69 3.44 -8.35
CA ARG A 71 -6.35 4.70 -8.03
C ARG A 71 -6.23 5.03 -6.55
N VAL A 72 -6.47 4.05 -5.68
CA VAL A 72 -6.36 4.26 -4.23
C VAL A 72 -4.93 4.59 -3.85
N LEU A 73 -3.96 3.86 -4.41
CA LEU A 73 -2.55 4.13 -4.12
C LEU A 73 -2.15 5.53 -4.59
N THR A 74 -2.62 5.94 -5.75
CA THR A 74 -2.31 7.26 -6.28
C THR A 74 -2.89 8.35 -5.39
N ILE A 75 -4.13 8.17 -4.95
CA ILE A 75 -4.77 9.14 -4.07
C ILE A 75 -4.02 9.23 -2.76
N MET A 76 -3.62 8.11 -2.19
CA MET A 76 -2.85 8.10 -0.96
C MET A 76 -1.52 8.80 -1.12
N GLU A 77 -0.85 8.57 -2.25
CA GLU A 77 0.44 9.22 -2.52
C GLU A 77 0.26 10.73 -2.63
N MET A 78 -0.81 11.16 -3.27
CA MET A 78 -1.10 12.59 -3.38
C MET A 78 -1.36 13.21 -2.01
N LYS A 79 -2.10 12.52 -1.16
CA LYS A 79 -2.36 13.02 0.19
C LYS A 79 -1.10 13.09 1.03
N ALA A 80 -0.19 12.15 0.83
CA ALA A 80 1.07 12.15 1.55
C ALA A 80 1.97 13.30 1.12
N GLN A 81 1.83 13.74 -0.13
CA GLN A 81 2.60 14.88 -0.64
C GLN A 81 2.08 16.20 -0.11
N THR A 82 0.80 16.28 0.24
CA THR A 82 0.21 17.50 0.72
C THR A 82 0.31 17.52 2.23
N PRO A 83 1.35 18.06 2.76
CA PRO A 83 1.48 18.06 4.21
C PRO A 83 0.41 18.95 4.73
N THR A 84 -0.09 18.69 5.40
CA THR A 84 -0.91 19.38 6.00
C THR A 84 -1.42 20.53 5.83
N THR A 85 -1.34 20.71 5.31
CA THR A 85 -1.79 21.64 5.03
C THR A 85 -2.83 21.88 5.56
N THR A 86 -2.77 21.70 5.52
CA THR A 86 -3.42 21.85 5.82
C THR A 86 -4.00 21.99 6.53
N ALA A 87 -3.93 21.88 6.63
CA ALA A 87 -4.51 22.01 7.16
C ALA A 87 -4.93 22.47 7.64
N ALA A 88 -4.70 22.59 7.63
CA ALA A 88 -5.14 23.06 7.90
C ALA A 88 -5.77 23.38 8.00
N GLY A 89 -5.79 23.23 7.87
CA GLY A 89 -6.40 23.63 7.92
C GLY A 89 -7.12 23.62 8.09
N SER A 90 -7.04 23.78 7.94
CA SER A 90 -7.76 23.90 8.05
C SER A 90 -8.35 24.14 8.11
N PRO A 91 -8.44 24.25 8.11
CA PRO A 91 -9.15 24.63 8.01
C PRO A 91 -9.63 25.07 8.19
#